data_6d3d78499c87d7375713568fe6ea9b6a
#
_entry.id   6d3d78499c87d7375713568fe6ea9b6a
#
_cell.length_a   1.000
_cell.length_b   1.000
_cell.length_c   1.000
_cell.angle_alpha   90.00
_cell.angle_beta   90.00
_cell.angle_gamma   90.00
#
_symmetry.space_group_name_H-M   'P 1'
#
loop_
_entity.id
_entity.type
_entity.pdbx_description
1 polymer ?
#
loop_
_entity_poly.entity_id
_entity_poly.type
_entity_poly.pdbx_seq_one_letter_code
_entity_poly.pdbx_strand_id
1 'polypeptide(L)'
;LEMVAPALKAELVAKKKGEKIAADLAAKNLSSMEAYAEAMGSSVDSVKFVSFGTRRISGIGVEPNLNAEVSLAQVGQVSAPVQGNNGVYVFKVYAENTDAKTFNEAEVMRSLDANNIYRLSYQAIQTLVDKAEIEDNRIRFY
;
A
#
# COMPACT_ATOMS: atom_id res chain seq x y z
N LEU A 1 24.85 -6.02 11.78
CA LEU A 1 24.37 -4.68 12.18
C LEU A 1 24.88 -3.57 11.23
N GLU A 2 26.15 -3.60 10.82
CA GLU A 2 26.74 -2.55 9.95
C GLU A 2 26.12 -2.50 8.55
N MET A 3 25.68 -3.62 7.98
CA MET A 3 25.04 -3.67 6.65
C MET A 3 23.60 -3.13 6.64
N VAL A 4 22.92 -3.13 7.77
CA VAL A 4 21.51 -2.71 7.90
C VAL A 4 21.39 -1.24 8.31
N ALA A 5 22.40 -0.72 9.01
CA ALA A 5 22.38 0.65 9.53
C ALA A 5 22.19 1.75 8.47
N PRO A 6 22.80 1.71 7.26
CA PRO A 6 22.58 2.73 6.24
C PRO A 6 21.14 2.74 5.71
N ALA A 7 20.54 1.56 5.51
CA ALA A 7 19.16 1.44 5.04
C ALA A 7 18.17 1.97 6.07
N LEU A 8 18.31 1.59 7.33
CA LEU A 8 17.49 2.10 8.43
C LEU A 8 17.63 3.62 8.62
N LYS A 9 18.84 4.15 8.45
CA LYS A 9 19.07 5.59 8.52
C LYS A 9 18.35 6.33 7.38
N ALA A 10 18.41 5.81 6.16
CA ALA A 10 17.74 6.40 5.01
C ALA A 10 16.20 6.38 5.20
N GLU A 11 15.66 5.27 5.67
CA GLU A 11 14.24 5.13 5.98
C GLU A 11 13.79 6.10 7.08
N LEU A 12 14.54 6.21 8.17
CA LEU A 12 14.25 7.14 9.25
C LEU A 12 14.29 8.61 8.79
N VAL A 13 15.25 8.95 7.94
CA VAL A 13 15.35 10.30 7.37
C VAL A 13 14.15 10.58 6.46
N ALA A 14 13.76 9.63 5.61
CA ALA A 14 12.59 9.76 4.75
C ALA A 14 11.30 9.94 5.59
N LYS A 15 11.13 9.12 6.63
CA LYS A 15 10.00 9.23 7.56
C LYS A 15 9.93 10.60 8.23
N LYS A 16 11.02 11.09 8.81
CA LYS A 16 11.07 12.42 9.46
C LYS A 16 10.84 13.56 8.48
N LYS A 17 11.33 13.45 7.24
CA LYS A 17 11.02 14.43 6.19
C LYS A 17 9.53 14.44 5.86
N GLY A 18 8.90 13.28 5.74
CA GLY A 18 7.46 13.16 5.52
C GLY A 18 6.65 13.77 6.65
N GLU A 19 6.99 13.47 7.91
CA GLU A 19 6.35 14.06 9.09
C GLU A 19 6.42 15.60 9.07
N LYS A 20 7.59 16.15 8.77
CA LYS A 20 7.78 17.60 8.67
C LYS A 20 6.94 18.21 7.55
N ILE A 21 6.96 17.63 6.35
CA ILE A 21 6.16 18.12 5.22
C ILE A 21 4.66 18.06 5.55
N ALA A 22 4.19 16.97 6.16
CA ALA A 22 2.81 16.83 6.55
C ALA A 22 2.40 17.91 7.57
N ALA A 23 3.24 18.19 8.57
CA ALA A 23 3.02 19.22 9.55
C ALA A 23 3.01 20.63 8.94
N ASP A 24 3.97 20.93 8.04
CA ASP A 24 4.06 22.23 7.35
C ASP A 24 2.83 22.46 6.44
N LEU A 25 2.32 21.42 5.78
CA LEU A 25 1.12 21.50 4.96
C LEU A 25 -0.15 21.64 5.83
N ALA A 26 -0.24 20.90 6.92
CA ALA A 26 -1.35 21.02 7.85
C ALA A 26 -1.44 22.43 8.47
N ALA A 27 -0.29 23.04 8.77
CA ALA A 27 -0.24 24.40 9.32
C ALA A 27 -0.75 25.47 8.33
N LYS A 28 -0.72 25.20 7.03
CA LYS A 28 -1.22 26.14 6.01
C LYS A 28 -2.75 26.20 5.93
N ASN A 29 -3.47 25.24 6.50
CA ASN A 29 -4.94 25.18 6.53
C ASN A 29 -5.60 25.45 5.16
N LEU A 30 -5.08 24.83 4.10
CA LEU A 30 -5.58 25.02 2.75
C LEU A 30 -6.89 24.24 2.58
N SER A 31 -7.85 24.83 1.88
CA SER A 31 -9.21 24.27 1.74
C SER A 31 -9.49 23.63 0.36
N SER A 32 -8.59 23.80 -0.60
CA SER A 32 -8.78 23.25 -1.95
C SER A 32 -7.58 22.42 -2.41
N MET A 33 -7.86 21.45 -3.31
CA MET A 33 -6.81 20.59 -3.88
C MET A 33 -5.82 21.39 -4.72
N GLU A 34 -6.30 22.42 -5.42
CA GLU A 34 -5.49 23.30 -6.27
C GLU A 34 -4.51 24.11 -5.41
N ALA A 35 -4.96 24.63 -4.25
CA ALA A 35 -4.10 25.36 -3.33
C ALA A 35 -3.01 24.48 -2.73
N TYR A 36 -3.33 23.21 -2.43
CA TYR A 36 -2.32 22.24 -2.01
C TYR A 36 -1.33 21.92 -3.13
N ALA A 37 -1.82 21.72 -4.36
CA ALA A 37 -0.97 21.45 -5.52
C ALA A 37 0.01 22.61 -5.77
N GLU A 38 -0.46 23.84 -5.74
CA GLU A 38 0.37 25.05 -5.87
C GLU A 38 1.41 25.16 -4.74
N ALA A 39 0.98 24.95 -3.49
CA ALA A 39 1.86 24.99 -2.32
C ALA A 39 2.95 23.92 -2.32
N MET A 40 2.72 22.80 -2.99
CA MET A 40 3.64 21.66 -3.12
C MET A 40 4.46 21.72 -4.42
N GLY A 41 4.13 22.61 -5.37
CA GLY A 41 4.71 22.63 -6.72
C GLY A 41 4.41 21.34 -7.50
N SER A 42 3.24 20.75 -7.27
CA SER A 42 2.79 19.49 -7.85
C SER A 42 1.49 19.71 -8.65
N SER A 43 1.06 18.69 -9.37
CA SER A 43 -0.23 18.69 -10.08
C SER A 43 -1.24 17.77 -9.38
N VAL A 44 -2.51 18.10 -9.54
CA VAL A 44 -3.60 17.22 -9.11
C VAL A 44 -3.75 16.08 -10.12
N ASP A 45 -3.76 14.86 -9.63
CA ASP A 45 -4.01 13.66 -10.45
C ASP A 45 -5.28 12.96 -9.96
N SER A 46 -5.88 12.11 -10.79
CA SER A 46 -7.11 11.42 -10.46
C SER A 46 -6.95 9.91 -10.53
N VAL A 47 -7.47 9.22 -9.52
CA VAL A 47 -7.53 7.77 -9.45
C VAL A 47 -8.98 7.32 -9.55
N LYS A 48 -9.29 6.43 -10.50
CA LYS A 48 -10.69 6.04 -10.80
C LYS A 48 -11.34 5.24 -9.67
N PHE A 49 -10.58 4.42 -8.99
CA PHE A 49 -11.12 3.52 -7.97
C PHE A 49 -10.07 3.11 -6.93
N VAL A 50 -10.44 3.23 -5.68
CA VAL A 50 -9.68 2.73 -4.54
C VAL A 50 -10.65 2.02 -3.60
N SER A 51 -10.32 0.81 -3.16
CA SER A 51 -11.07 0.07 -2.15
C SER A 51 -10.16 -0.28 -0.99
N PHE A 52 -10.73 -0.67 0.13
CA PHE A 52 -9.96 -1.13 1.29
C PHE A 52 -9.00 -2.29 0.94
N GLY A 53 -9.39 -3.16 0.00
CA GLY A 53 -8.57 -4.27 -0.48
C GLY A 53 -7.53 -3.90 -1.55
N THR A 54 -7.48 -2.64 -1.98
CA THR A 54 -6.53 -2.21 -3.02
C THR A 54 -5.10 -2.23 -2.49
N ARG A 55 -4.30 -3.18 -2.96
CA ARG A 55 -2.89 -3.29 -2.55
C ARG A 55 -2.01 -2.22 -3.18
N ARG A 56 -2.31 -1.82 -4.41
CA ARG A 56 -1.52 -0.87 -5.17
C ARG A 56 -2.43 0.15 -5.84
N ILE A 57 -2.24 1.41 -5.52
CA ILE A 57 -2.95 2.53 -6.13
C ILE A 57 -2.23 2.91 -7.42
N SER A 58 -2.99 3.04 -8.51
CA SER A 58 -2.43 3.38 -9.82
C SER A 58 -1.72 4.74 -9.78
N GLY A 59 -0.51 4.81 -10.32
CA GLY A 59 0.32 6.03 -10.32
C GLY A 59 1.02 6.34 -8.99
N ILE A 60 0.60 5.77 -7.86
CA ILE A 60 1.10 6.09 -6.52
C ILE A 60 1.95 4.93 -5.95
N GLY A 61 1.47 3.70 -6.08
CA GLY A 61 2.18 2.53 -5.55
C GLY A 61 1.47 1.87 -4.37
N VAL A 62 2.25 1.26 -3.48
CA VAL A 62 1.74 0.55 -2.29
C VAL A 62 1.74 1.50 -1.10
N GLU A 63 0.55 2.02 -0.79
CA GLU A 63 0.34 3.03 0.24
C GLU A 63 -0.81 2.63 1.19
N PRO A 64 -0.55 1.73 2.16
CA PRO A 64 -1.60 1.22 3.03
C PRO A 64 -2.24 2.30 3.90
N ASN A 65 -1.46 3.27 4.40
CA ASN A 65 -1.99 4.38 5.20
C ASN A 65 -2.94 5.25 4.38
N LEU A 66 -2.54 5.60 3.15
CA LEU A 66 -3.40 6.36 2.24
C LEU A 66 -4.69 5.60 1.93
N ASN A 67 -4.59 4.29 1.68
CA ASN A 67 -5.75 3.45 1.39
C ASN A 67 -6.74 3.39 2.57
N ALA A 68 -6.23 3.28 3.80
CA ALA A 68 -7.06 3.29 4.99
C ALA A 68 -7.79 4.63 5.16
N GLU A 69 -7.08 5.75 5.02
CA GLU A 69 -7.65 7.10 5.16
C GLU A 69 -8.69 7.39 4.06
N VAL A 70 -8.43 6.98 2.81
CA VAL A 70 -9.40 7.10 1.71
C VAL A 70 -10.68 6.32 2.01
N SER A 71 -10.56 5.13 2.61
CA SER A 71 -11.71 4.28 2.95
C SER A 71 -12.57 4.83 4.08
N LEU A 72 -12.03 5.72 4.91
CA LEU A 72 -12.73 6.37 6.03
C LEU A 72 -13.20 7.80 5.70
N ALA A 73 -12.77 8.35 4.56
CA ALA A 73 -13.01 9.73 4.20
C ALA A 73 -14.43 9.99 3.75
N GLN A 74 -14.93 11.17 4.06
CA GLN A 74 -16.23 11.63 3.58
C GLN A 74 -16.15 12.18 2.15
N VAL A 75 -17.16 11.88 1.34
CA VAL A 75 -17.25 12.37 -0.03
C VAL A 75 -17.33 13.91 -0.04
N GLY A 76 -16.55 14.52 -0.91
CA GLY A 76 -16.54 15.97 -1.12
C GLY A 76 -15.59 16.76 -0.23
N GLN A 77 -15.03 16.17 0.81
CA GLN A 77 -14.08 16.84 1.70
C GLN A 77 -12.63 16.62 1.25
N VAL A 78 -11.80 17.66 1.42
CA VAL A 78 -10.35 17.55 1.25
C VAL A 78 -9.76 16.99 2.53
N SER A 79 -8.91 15.97 2.42
CA SER A 79 -8.28 15.33 3.56
C SER A 79 -7.22 16.22 4.21
N ALA A 80 -6.90 15.95 5.47
CA ALA A 80 -5.63 16.38 6.03
C ALA A 80 -4.45 15.73 5.28
N PRO A 81 -3.24 16.31 5.37
CA PRO A 81 -2.05 15.68 4.82
C PRO A 81 -1.78 14.31 5.47
N VAL A 82 -1.74 13.26 4.66
CA VAL A 82 -1.50 11.88 5.08
C VAL A 82 -0.10 11.46 4.68
N GLN A 83 0.68 10.99 5.64
CA GLN A 83 1.99 10.44 5.37
C GLN A 83 1.86 8.97 4.92
N GLY A 84 2.36 8.70 3.72
CA GLY A 84 2.52 7.36 3.20
C GLY A 84 3.96 6.87 3.23
N ASN A 85 4.21 5.75 2.54
CA ASN A 85 5.54 5.16 2.43
C ASN A 85 6.45 5.97 1.48
N ASN A 86 5.88 6.45 0.37
CA ASN A 86 6.64 7.12 -0.70
C ASN A 86 6.51 8.64 -0.68
N GLY A 87 5.60 9.19 0.15
CA GLY A 87 5.38 10.64 0.18
C GLY A 87 4.29 11.08 1.13
N VAL A 88 3.92 12.35 1.00
CA VAL A 88 2.78 12.95 1.70
C VAL A 88 1.69 13.21 0.69
N TYR A 89 0.49 12.82 1.02
CA TYR A 89 -0.67 12.86 0.13
C TYR A 89 -1.78 13.70 0.73
N VAL A 90 -2.43 14.47 -0.13
CA VAL A 90 -3.71 15.11 0.16
C VAL A 90 -4.68 14.63 -0.92
N PHE A 91 -5.86 14.22 -0.51
CA PHE A 91 -6.83 13.66 -1.44
C PHE A 91 -8.24 14.19 -1.17
N LYS A 92 -9.11 14.01 -2.15
CA LYS A 92 -10.53 14.27 -2.04
C LYS A 92 -11.31 13.15 -2.72
N VAL A 93 -12.24 12.54 -1.99
CA VAL A 93 -13.13 11.53 -2.53
C VAL A 93 -14.28 12.23 -3.27
N TYR A 94 -14.46 11.96 -4.55
CA TYR A 94 -15.53 12.55 -5.36
C TYR A 94 -16.83 11.77 -5.31
N ALA A 95 -16.73 10.45 -5.23
CA ALA A 95 -17.88 9.57 -5.18
C ALA A 95 -17.53 8.28 -4.43
N GLU A 96 -18.50 7.72 -3.76
CA GLU A 96 -18.44 6.40 -3.16
C GLU A 96 -19.29 5.44 -4.00
N ASN A 97 -18.74 4.29 -4.34
CA ASN A 97 -19.48 3.24 -5.00
C ASN A 97 -20.16 2.37 -3.95
N THR A 98 -21.45 2.55 -3.78
CA THR A 98 -22.30 1.78 -2.85
C THR A 98 -22.88 0.51 -3.48
N ASP A 99 -22.62 0.24 -4.77
CA ASP A 99 -23.01 -1.01 -5.44
C ASP A 99 -22.19 -2.21 -4.92
N ALA A 100 -21.97 -2.25 -3.61
CA ALA A 100 -21.35 -3.37 -2.98
C ALA A 100 -22.22 -4.61 -3.20
N LYS A 101 -21.68 -5.61 -3.89
CA LYS A 101 -22.30 -6.94 -3.92
C LYS A 101 -22.62 -7.35 -2.49
N THR A 102 -23.83 -7.78 -2.28
CA THR A 102 -24.22 -8.32 -0.96
C THR A 102 -23.17 -9.32 -0.49
N PHE A 103 -22.67 -9.13 0.71
CA PHE A 103 -21.65 -10.02 1.29
C PHE A 103 -22.15 -11.46 1.25
N ASN A 104 -21.43 -12.32 0.56
CA ASN A 104 -21.69 -13.75 0.50
C ASN A 104 -20.52 -14.50 1.12
N GLU A 105 -20.70 -14.92 2.36
CA GLU A 105 -19.69 -15.63 3.12
C GLU A 105 -19.14 -16.84 2.38
N ALA A 106 -20.03 -17.66 1.78
CA ALA A 106 -19.63 -18.87 1.07
C ALA A 106 -18.75 -18.57 -0.17
N GLU A 107 -19.01 -17.48 -0.88
CA GLU A 107 -18.19 -17.05 -2.05
C GLU A 107 -16.82 -16.53 -1.59
N VAL A 108 -16.80 -15.73 -0.52
CA VAL A 108 -15.55 -15.21 0.05
C VAL A 108 -14.68 -16.34 0.59
N MET A 109 -15.28 -17.29 1.33
CA MET A 109 -14.55 -18.47 1.84
C MET A 109 -13.97 -19.31 0.72
N ARG A 110 -14.73 -19.62 -0.34
CA ARG A 110 -14.21 -20.36 -1.50
C ARG A 110 -13.04 -19.62 -2.17
N SER A 111 -13.13 -18.30 -2.30
CA SER A 111 -12.05 -17.48 -2.87
C SER A 111 -10.79 -17.52 -2.01
N LEU A 112 -10.95 -17.41 -0.68
CA LEU A 112 -9.85 -17.51 0.26
C LEU A 112 -9.21 -18.90 0.27
N ASP A 113 -10.03 -19.95 0.26
CA ASP A 113 -9.54 -21.33 0.21
C ASP A 113 -8.78 -21.60 -1.08
N ALA A 114 -9.28 -21.19 -2.23
CA ALA A 114 -8.59 -21.34 -3.52
C ALA A 114 -7.22 -20.64 -3.52
N ASN A 115 -7.16 -19.41 -3.01
CA ASN A 115 -5.91 -18.65 -2.90
C ASN A 115 -4.94 -19.30 -1.90
N ASN A 116 -5.44 -19.81 -0.78
CA ASN A 116 -4.62 -20.46 0.24
C ASN A 116 -4.09 -21.82 -0.24
N ILE A 117 -4.92 -22.64 -0.90
CA ILE A 117 -4.49 -23.93 -1.45
C ILE A 117 -3.36 -23.73 -2.43
N TYR A 118 -3.46 -22.77 -3.35
CA TYR A 118 -2.39 -22.48 -4.30
C TYR A 118 -1.08 -22.12 -3.61
N ARG A 119 -1.14 -21.22 -2.63
CA ARG A 119 0.04 -20.77 -1.88
C ARG A 119 0.64 -21.88 -1.01
N LEU A 120 -0.20 -22.64 -0.31
CA LEU A 120 0.22 -23.74 0.57
C LEU A 120 0.84 -24.89 -0.21
N SER A 121 0.31 -25.23 -1.39
CA SER A 121 0.87 -26.28 -2.24
C SER A 121 2.30 -25.96 -2.64
N TYR A 122 2.58 -24.72 -3.05
CA TYR A 122 3.93 -24.29 -3.38
C TYR A 122 4.87 -24.31 -2.17
N GLN A 123 4.43 -23.77 -1.03
CA GLN A 123 5.22 -23.71 0.20
C GLN A 123 5.48 -25.11 0.79
N ALA A 124 4.51 -26.01 0.72
CA ALA A 124 4.66 -27.38 1.22
C ALA A 124 5.75 -28.14 0.45
N ILE A 125 5.78 -28.02 -0.88
CA ILE A 125 6.82 -28.63 -1.72
C ILE A 125 8.20 -28.07 -1.36
N GLN A 126 8.33 -26.74 -1.23
CA GLN A 126 9.60 -26.11 -0.84
C GLN A 126 10.06 -26.58 0.55
N THR A 127 9.16 -26.65 1.51
CA THR A 127 9.48 -27.12 2.86
C THR A 127 9.91 -28.59 2.85
N LEU A 128 9.31 -29.45 1.99
CA LEU A 128 9.71 -30.85 1.86
C LEU A 128 11.11 -30.96 1.22
N VAL A 129 11.39 -30.18 0.20
CA VAL A 129 12.71 -30.12 -0.45
C VAL A 129 13.78 -29.66 0.52
N ASP A 130 13.52 -28.60 1.28
CA ASP A 130 14.44 -28.03 2.28
C ASP A 130 14.72 -29.04 3.42
N LYS A 131 13.69 -29.75 3.89
CA LYS A 131 13.83 -30.78 4.93
C LYS A 131 14.46 -32.07 4.47
N ALA A 132 14.37 -32.38 3.19
CA ALA A 132 14.90 -33.60 2.61
C ALA A 132 16.43 -33.57 2.43
N GLU A 133 17.07 -32.40 2.64
CA GLU A 133 18.53 -32.21 2.51
C GLU A 133 19.06 -32.88 1.23
N ILE A 134 18.40 -32.62 0.10
CA ILE A 134 18.68 -33.31 -1.15
C ILE A 134 20.08 -32.95 -1.66
N GLU A 135 20.99 -33.92 -1.66
CA GLU A 135 22.31 -33.80 -2.29
C GLU A 135 22.22 -34.23 -3.76
N ASP A 136 22.43 -33.30 -4.68
CA ASP A 136 22.51 -33.61 -6.11
C ASP A 136 23.91 -34.09 -6.51
N ASN A 137 24.07 -35.37 -6.55
CA ASN A 137 25.34 -36.03 -6.93
C ASN A 137 25.43 -36.37 -8.42
N ARG A 138 24.50 -35.92 -9.27
CA ARG A 138 24.47 -36.25 -10.72
C ARG A 138 25.75 -35.88 -11.45
N ILE A 139 26.41 -34.78 -11.05
CA ILE A 139 27.70 -34.32 -11.62
C ILE A 139 28.81 -35.40 -11.52
N ARG A 140 28.68 -36.38 -10.63
CA ARG A 140 29.69 -37.46 -10.49
C ARG A 140 29.51 -38.56 -11.52
N PHE A 141 28.41 -38.57 -12.27
CA PHE A 141 28.05 -39.62 -13.22
C PHE A 141 27.95 -39.17 -14.68
N TYR A 142 28.17 -37.87 -14.94
CA TYR A 142 28.14 -37.31 -16.28
C TYR A 142 29.40 -36.44 -16.54
#